data_3b72af36e0a38a4a4eda9cfe37f2ce39
#
_entry.id   3b72af36e0a38a4a4eda9cfe37f2ce39
#
_cell.length_a   1.000
_cell.length_b   1.000
_cell.length_c   1.000
_cell.angle_alpha   90.00
_cell.angle_beta   90.00
_cell.angle_gamma   90.00
#
_symmetry.space_group_name_H-M   'P 1'
#
loop_
_entity.id
_entity.type
_entity.pdbx_description
1 polymer ?
#
loop_
_entity_poly.entity_id
_entity_poly.type
_entity_poly.pdbx_seq_one_letter_code
_entity_poly.pdbx_strand_id
1 'polypeptide(L)'
;PPGEWETSEWASPSAPRTPDNEHEVRGLQDAGSHDGNVAFLPLDDLRLSRSLDELIQRRVAFLTEYQNAAYAKRYSALVEKVRDAEHVRAPGSTALSEAVARYFFKLMAYKDEYEVARLYTSGDFKKKLEQQFDGDYKLHFHLAPPLLAKKDAQGRLIKQEFGPWVFTAFKLMAKFKFLRGGMLDIFGYTEERKSERQLIGDYETTLGGLLGSLDANNLPLAAEIASIPEHIRGYGHVKEAHLHTAKAREAALLAKWNNPREIPLVQAA
;
A
#
# COMPACT_ATOMS: atom_id res chain seq x y z
N PRO A 1 0.99 -37.44 -0.06
CA PRO A 1 2.21 -36.68 -0.06
C PRO A 1 1.96 -35.34 -0.74
N PRO A 2 2.36 -34.22 -0.16
CA PRO A 2 2.17 -32.91 -0.78
C PRO A 2 3.15 -32.77 -1.94
N GLY A 3 2.68 -32.23 -3.06
CA GLY A 3 3.44 -32.04 -4.28
C GLY A 3 4.54 -31.00 -4.10
N GLU A 4 5.70 -31.37 -4.58
CA GLU A 4 6.89 -30.54 -4.76
C GLU A 4 6.59 -29.43 -5.75
N TRP A 5 6.74 -28.16 -5.33
CA TRP A 5 6.79 -27.03 -6.23
C TRP A 5 8.24 -26.86 -6.68
N GLU A 6 8.51 -27.26 -7.89
CA GLU A 6 9.80 -27.08 -8.53
C GLU A 6 10.18 -25.61 -8.61
N THR A 7 11.26 -25.26 -7.89
CA THR A 7 12.02 -24.05 -8.08
C THR A 7 12.98 -24.27 -9.24
N SER A 8 12.57 -23.95 -10.46
CA SER A 8 13.50 -23.89 -11.58
C SER A 8 13.16 -22.74 -12.51
N GLU A 9 14.25 -22.03 -12.88
CA GLU A 9 14.38 -21.17 -14.06
C GLU A 9 13.95 -19.72 -13.93
N TRP A 10 14.73 -18.92 -13.16
CA TRP A 10 14.96 -17.51 -13.51
C TRP A 10 16.42 -17.10 -13.30
N ALA A 11 17.36 -17.88 -13.81
CA ALA A 11 18.73 -17.43 -14.01
C ALA A 11 18.94 -17.22 -15.52
N SER A 12 18.75 -16.01 -16.00
CA SER A 12 19.23 -15.62 -17.33
C SER A 12 20.75 -15.52 -17.31
N PRO A 13 21.46 -16.09 -18.29
CA PRO A 13 22.91 -16.05 -18.33
C PRO A 13 23.39 -14.60 -18.56
N SER A 14 24.43 -14.23 -17.81
CA SER A 14 25.14 -12.96 -17.92
C SER A 14 25.69 -12.77 -19.32
N ALA A 15 25.27 -11.70 -20.00
CA ALA A 15 25.91 -11.24 -21.22
C ALA A 15 27.35 -10.73 -20.95
N PRO A 16 28.30 -10.90 -21.88
CA PRO A 16 29.68 -10.43 -21.70
C PRO A 16 29.73 -8.90 -21.62
N ARG A 17 30.47 -8.39 -20.66
CA ARG A 17 30.68 -6.95 -20.44
C ARG A 17 31.56 -6.39 -21.53
N THR A 18 31.11 -5.39 -22.27
CA THR A 18 31.92 -4.52 -23.11
C THR A 18 32.17 -3.18 -22.43
N PRO A 19 33.33 -2.52 -22.61
CA PRO A 19 33.74 -1.35 -21.82
C PRO A 19 32.93 -0.05 -22.04
N ASP A 20 32.02 0.00 -23.00
CA ASP A 20 31.29 1.21 -23.41
C ASP A 20 29.79 1.18 -23.04
N ASN A 21 29.40 0.31 -22.16
CA ASN A 21 27.99 0.23 -21.79
C ASN A 21 27.62 1.34 -20.78
N GLU A 22 26.91 2.33 -21.28
CA GLU A 22 25.98 3.10 -20.46
C GLU A 22 25.08 2.09 -19.75
N HIS A 23 25.21 1.98 -18.41
CA HIS A 23 24.40 1.06 -17.62
C HIS A 23 22.95 1.53 -17.64
N GLU A 24 22.16 0.91 -18.50
CA GLU A 24 20.71 1.11 -18.52
C GLU A 24 20.10 0.42 -17.32
N VAL A 25 19.65 1.20 -16.34
CA VAL A 25 18.89 0.68 -15.21
C VAL A 25 17.46 0.37 -15.69
N ARG A 26 17.31 -0.80 -16.30
CA ARG A 26 15.98 -1.36 -16.62
C ARG A 26 15.35 -1.89 -15.36
N GLY A 27 14.31 -1.19 -14.93
CA GLY A 27 13.26 -1.81 -14.15
C GLY A 27 13.55 -2.20 -12.71
N LEU A 28 13.61 -1.22 -11.84
CA LEU A 28 13.18 -1.41 -10.44
C LEU A 28 11.66 -1.75 -10.33
N GLN A 29 11.01 -2.05 -11.45
CA GLN A 29 9.58 -2.37 -11.49
C GLN A 29 9.26 -3.87 -11.39
N ASP A 30 10.21 -4.75 -11.71
CA ASP A 30 9.96 -6.21 -11.71
C ASP A 30 10.41 -6.92 -10.42
N ALA A 31 11.09 -6.22 -9.52
CA ALA A 31 11.47 -6.77 -8.20
C ALA A 31 10.33 -6.72 -7.19
N GLY A 32 9.09 -6.86 -7.60
CA GLY A 32 7.97 -6.65 -6.70
C GLY A 32 6.72 -7.45 -6.96
N SER A 33 6.82 -8.71 -7.38
CA SER A 33 5.61 -9.51 -7.53
C SER A 33 5.11 -10.14 -6.23
N HIS A 34 5.74 -9.92 -5.08
CA HIS A 34 5.29 -10.58 -3.86
C HIS A 34 4.83 -9.67 -2.72
N ASP A 35 5.18 -8.39 -2.66
CA ASP A 35 4.56 -7.44 -1.73
C ASP A 35 4.80 -6.00 -2.22
N GLY A 36 3.91 -5.50 -3.05
CA GLY A 36 4.03 -4.24 -3.78
C GLY A 36 4.19 -2.96 -2.94
N ASN A 37 4.36 -3.09 -1.63
CA ASN A 37 4.59 -1.97 -0.72
C ASN A 37 5.99 -1.97 -0.06
N VAL A 38 6.73 -3.08 -0.13
CA VAL A 38 7.98 -3.23 0.63
C VAL A 38 9.19 -2.67 -0.12
N ALA A 39 9.16 -2.67 -1.44
CA ALA A 39 10.31 -2.31 -2.28
C ALA A 39 10.73 -0.82 -2.21
N PHE A 40 9.89 0.06 -1.68
CA PHE A 40 10.14 1.51 -1.63
C PHE A 40 10.20 2.09 -0.21
N LEU A 41 10.06 1.27 0.83
CA LEU A 41 10.28 1.74 2.19
C LEU A 41 11.79 1.97 2.41
N PRO A 42 12.18 3.01 3.18
CA PRO A 42 13.55 3.14 3.66
C PRO A 42 14.04 1.84 4.29
N LEU A 43 15.36 1.54 4.20
CA LEU A 43 15.92 0.29 4.74
C LEU A 43 15.57 0.08 6.22
N ASP A 44 15.50 1.16 7.01
CA ASP A 44 15.06 1.13 8.40
C ASP A 44 13.58 0.77 8.56
N ASP A 45 12.76 1.04 7.52
CA ASP A 45 11.33 0.70 7.50
C ASP A 45 11.05 -0.76 7.12
N LEU A 46 12.03 -1.50 6.60
CA LEU A 46 11.92 -2.95 6.37
C LEU A 46 11.97 -3.74 7.67
N ARG A 47 12.48 -3.15 8.74
CA ARG A 47 12.48 -3.77 10.07
C ARG A 47 11.05 -3.88 10.60
N LEU A 48 10.66 -5.07 11.05
CA LEU A 48 9.38 -5.27 11.73
C LEU A 48 9.30 -4.42 13.00
N SER A 49 8.18 -3.75 13.20
CA SER A 49 7.92 -3.03 14.45
C SER A 49 7.78 -4.02 15.60
N ARG A 50 8.40 -3.70 16.73
CA ARG A 50 8.43 -4.56 17.94
C ARG A 50 7.20 -4.40 18.82
N SER A 51 6.47 -3.29 18.64
CA SER A 51 5.26 -2.98 19.39
C SER A 51 4.26 -2.23 18.51
N LEU A 52 3.01 -2.21 18.97
CA LEU A 52 1.95 -1.40 18.34
C LEU A 52 2.30 0.10 18.34
N ASP A 53 2.88 0.61 19.44
CA ASP A 53 3.26 2.02 19.53
C ASP A 53 4.35 2.37 18.51
N GLU A 54 5.37 1.53 18.37
CA GLU A 54 6.40 1.71 17.35
C GLU A 54 5.79 1.68 15.93
N LEU A 55 4.87 0.75 15.68
CA LEU A 55 4.16 0.66 14.41
C LEU A 55 3.41 1.97 14.10
N ILE A 56 2.66 2.50 15.07
CA ILE A 56 1.90 3.74 14.92
C ILE A 56 2.85 4.91 14.67
N GLN A 57 3.91 5.06 15.46
CA GLN A 57 4.88 6.16 15.31
C GLN A 57 5.50 6.18 13.90
N ARG A 58 5.96 5.03 13.41
CA ARG A 58 6.55 4.91 12.06
C ARG A 58 5.53 5.26 10.96
N ARG A 59 4.26 4.85 11.11
CA ARG A 59 3.20 5.16 10.15
C ARG A 59 2.81 6.63 10.18
N VAL A 60 2.76 7.25 11.35
CA VAL A 60 2.55 8.69 11.51
C VAL A 60 3.67 9.50 10.84
N ALA A 61 4.92 9.13 11.08
CA ALA A 61 6.07 9.76 10.41
C ALA A 61 5.96 9.66 8.89
N PHE A 62 5.69 8.45 8.37
CA PHE A 62 5.51 8.23 6.95
C PHE A 62 4.37 9.07 6.35
N LEU A 63 3.18 9.07 6.96
CA LEU A 63 2.01 9.80 6.45
C LEU A 63 2.21 11.33 6.53
N THR A 64 3.01 11.81 7.47
CA THR A 64 3.42 13.22 7.52
C THR A 64 4.28 13.58 6.31
N GLU A 65 5.21 12.71 5.94
CA GLU A 65 6.02 12.88 4.72
C GLU A 65 5.21 12.64 3.44
N TYR A 66 4.31 11.67 3.47
CA TYR A 66 3.44 11.32 2.34
C TYR A 66 2.55 12.48 1.92
N GLN A 67 1.90 13.15 2.89
CA GLN A 67 1.05 14.30 2.60
C GLN A 67 1.31 15.47 3.56
N ASN A 68 0.90 15.36 4.83
CA ASN A 68 1.10 16.38 5.87
C ASN A 68 0.70 15.84 7.26
N ALA A 69 0.95 16.65 8.31
CA ALA A 69 0.63 16.30 9.68
C ALA A 69 -0.88 16.10 9.95
N ALA A 70 -1.76 16.83 9.25
CA ALA A 70 -3.21 16.66 9.41
C ALA A 70 -3.68 15.29 8.89
N TYR A 71 -3.12 14.83 7.78
CA TYR A 71 -3.39 13.50 7.23
C TYR A 71 -2.89 12.38 8.16
N ALA A 72 -1.68 12.54 8.70
CA ALA A 72 -1.15 11.62 9.70
C ALA A 72 -1.98 11.61 11.00
N LYS A 73 -2.50 12.77 11.42
CA LYS A 73 -3.41 12.86 12.59
C LYS A 73 -4.73 12.11 12.36
N ARG A 74 -5.30 12.14 11.14
CA ARG A 74 -6.48 11.34 10.79
C ARG A 74 -6.23 9.85 11.06
N TYR A 75 -5.05 9.35 10.66
CA TYR A 75 -4.64 7.98 10.93
C TYR A 75 -4.54 7.68 12.42
N SER A 76 -3.73 8.44 13.17
CA SER A 76 -3.51 8.18 14.59
C SER A 76 -4.80 8.27 15.39
N ALA A 77 -5.67 9.24 15.11
CA ALA A 77 -6.93 9.43 15.81
C ALA A 77 -7.88 8.21 15.67
N LEU A 78 -7.95 7.59 14.48
CA LEU A 78 -8.75 6.39 14.31
C LEU A 78 -8.14 5.19 15.04
N VAL A 79 -6.81 4.99 14.92
CA VAL A 79 -6.13 3.89 15.60
C VAL A 79 -6.25 4.01 17.13
N GLU A 80 -6.08 5.20 17.68
CA GLU A 80 -6.24 5.46 19.10
C GLU A 80 -7.68 5.19 19.58
N LYS A 81 -8.68 5.66 18.82
CA LYS A 81 -10.11 5.39 19.11
C LYS A 81 -10.40 3.88 19.16
N VAL A 82 -9.82 3.12 18.23
CA VAL A 82 -9.99 1.65 18.20
C VAL A 82 -9.27 1.01 19.39
N ARG A 83 -8.05 1.44 19.71
CA ARG A 83 -7.27 0.94 20.84
C ARG A 83 -7.99 1.16 22.18
N ASP A 84 -8.54 2.35 22.39
CA ASP A 84 -9.27 2.66 23.60
C ASP A 84 -10.55 1.80 23.73
N ALA A 85 -11.27 1.60 22.63
CA ALA A 85 -12.45 0.74 22.63
C ALA A 85 -12.09 -0.74 22.87
N GLU A 86 -11.03 -1.25 22.25
CA GLU A 86 -10.54 -2.61 22.44
C GLU A 86 -10.09 -2.82 23.90
N HIS A 87 -9.32 -1.87 24.43
CA HIS A 87 -8.85 -1.93 25.83
C HIS A 87 -10.01 -2.05 26.83
N VAL A 88 -11.08 -1.28 26.62
CA VAL A 88 -12.27 -1.29 27.48
C VAL A 88 -13.11 -2.55 27.31
N ARG A 89 -13.31 -3.01 26.06
CA ARG A 89 -14.26 -4.07 25.70
C ARG A 89 -13.66 -5.47 25.69
N ALA A 90 -12.35 -5.58 25.47
CA ALA A 90 -11.60 -6.84 25.41
C ALA A 90 -10.21 -6.65 26.06
N PRO A 91 -10.12 -6.46 27.38
CA PRO A 91 -8.86 -6.20 28.08
C PRO A 91 -7.80 -7.27 27.78
N GLY A 92 -6.57 -6.83 27.49
CA GLY A 92 -5.43 -7.71 27.20
C GLY A 92 -5.26 -8.08 25.72
N SER A 93 -6.19 -7.68 24.85
CA SER A 93 -6.05 -7.82 23.37
C SER A 93 -5.54 -6.54 22.73
N THR A 94 -4.80 -6.70 21.62
CA THR A 94 -4.40 -5.64 20.68
C THR A 94 -4.69 -6.03 19.23
N ALA A 95 -5.42 -7.15 19.01
CA ALA A 95 -5.59 -7.75 17.69
C ALA A 95 -6.31 -6.82 16.70
N LEU A 96 -7.39 -6.15 17.14
CA LEU A 96 -8.11 -5.21 16.31
C LEU A 96 -7.29 -3.94 16.06
N SER A 97 -6.65 -3.39 17.08
CA SER A 97 -5.79 -2.20 16.97
C SER A 97 -4.61 -2.43 16.04
N GLU A 98 -3.98 -3.60 16.10
CA GLU A 98 -2.90 -3.95 15.17
C GLU A 98 -3.39 -4.11 13.73
N ALA A 99 -4.54 -4.76 13.52
CA ALA A 99 -5.14 -4.88 12.21
C ALA A 99 -5.44 -3.50 11.62
N VAL A 100 -6.09 -2.63 12.40
CA VAL A 100 -6.41 -1.26 11.97
C VAL A 100 -5.16 -0.45 11.71
N ALA A 101 -4.15 -0.50 12.59
CA ALA A 101 -2.90 0.20 12.39
C ALA A 101 -2.23 -0.20 11.07
N ARG A 102 -2.25 -1.50 10.70
CA ARG A 102 -1.66 -2.00 9.45
C ARG A 102 -2.48 -1.64 8.23
N TYR A 103 -3.77 -1.91 8.25
CA TYR A 103 -4.57 -1.91 7.03
C TYR A 103 -5.20 -0.56 6.72
N PHE A 104 -5.48 0.26 7.73
CA PHE A 104 -5.85 1.66 7.49
C PHE A 104 -4.67 2.44 6.88
N PHE A 105 -3.45 2.23 7.39
CA PHE A 105 -2.25 2.79 6.77
C PHE A 105 -2.13 2.35 5.30
N LYS A 106 -2.31 1.06 5.00
CA LYS A 106 -2.24 0.54 3.63
C LYS A 106 -3.20 1.25 2.69
N LEU A 107 -4.43 1.53 3.15
CA LEU A 107 -5.40 2.29 2.36
C LEU A 107 -5.01 3.75 2.21
N MET A 108 -4.51 4.38 3.28
CA MET A 108 -4.12 5.79 3.27
C MET A 108 -2.85 6.07 2.46
N ALA A 109 -1.91 5.13 2.42
CA ALA A 109 -0.62 5.26 1.73
C ALA A 109 -0.68 4.68 0.30
N TYR A 110 -1.77 4.92 -0.43
CA TYR A 110 -1.87 4.46 -1.82
C TYR A 110 -0.84 5.13 -2.72
N LYS A 111 -0.35 4.39 -3.71
CA LYS A 111 0.74 4.82 -4.59
C LYS A 111 0.20 5.63 -5.77
N ASP A 112 0.16 6.93 -5.60
CA ASP A 112 -0.19 7.89 -6.66
C ASP A 112 1.04 8.52 -7.31
N GLU A 113 0.81 9.44 -8.23
CA GLU A 113 1.85 10.12 -9.00
C GLU A 113 2.77 10.97 -8.11
N TYR A 114 2.23 11.60 -7.07
CA TYR A 114 3.02 12.38 -6.09
C TYR A 114 3.91 11.46 -5.27
N GLU A 115 3.40 10.31 -4.85
CA GLU A 115 4.16 9.34 -4.09
C GLU A 115 5.24 8.68 -4.94
N VAL A 116 4.94 8.32 -6.20
CA VAL A 116 5.96 7.86 -7.15
C VAL A 116 7.07 8.88 -7.29
N ALA A 117 6.72 10.17 -7.48
CA ALA A 117 7.69 11.24 -7.59
C ALA A 117 8.54 11.40 -6.33
N ARG A 118 7.91 11.32 -5.14
CA ARG A 118 8.61 11.39 -3.85
C ARG A 118 9.61 10.24 -3.69
N LEU A 119 9.20 9.03 -3.99
CA LEU A 119 10.04 7.83 -3.85
C LEU A 119 11.27 7.87 -4.76
N TYR A 120 11.10 8.28 -6.00
CA TYR A 120 12.25 8.43 -6.92
C TYR A 120 13.19 9.58 -6.54
N THR A 121 12.70 10.60 -5.86
CA THR A 121 13.50 11.78 -5.50
C THR A 121 13.99 11.76 -4.05
N SER A 122 13.63 10.73 -3.28
CA SER A 122 14.14 10.54 -1.93
C SER A 122 15.65 10.27 -1.94
N GLY A 123 16.33 10.69 -0.87
CA GLY A 123 17.74 10.40 -0.69
C GLY A 123 18.05 8.89 -0.65
N ASP A 124 17.09 8.07 -0.24
CA ASP A 124 17.24 6.62 -0.15
C ASP A 124 17.30 5.95 -1.53
N PHE A 125 16.53 6.42 -2.51
CA PHE A 125 16.63 5.96 -3.89
C PHE A 125 18.03 6.21 -4.44
N LYS A 126 18.55 7.42 -4.26
CA LYS A 126 19.89 7.80 -4.69
C LYS A 126 20.97 6.95 -4.00
N LYS A 127 20.88 6.77 -2.67
CA LYS A 127 21.80 5.91 -1.91
C LYS A 127 21.80 4.47 -2.42
N LYS A 128 20.63 3.90 -2.73
CA LYS A 128 20.55 2.54 -3.29
C LYS A 128 21.22 2.43 -4.65
N LEU A 129 21.07 3.43 -5.51
CA LEU A 129 21.77 3.47 -6.80
C LEU A 129 23.29 3.54 -6.59
N GLU A 130 23.78 4.42 -5.73
CA GLU A 130 25.20 4.56 -5.40
C GLU A 130 25.81 3.29 -4.78
N GLN A 131 24.99 2.47 -4.09
CA GLN A 131 25.42 1.17 -3.55
C GLN A 131 25.43 0.06 -4.59
N GLN A 132 24.64 0.15 -5.65
CA GLN A 132 24.49 -0.90 -6.66
C GLN A 132 25.35 -0.66 -7.91
N PHE A 133 25.72 0.58 -8.18
CA PHE A 133 26.42 0.98 -9.41
C PHE A 133 27.63 1.85 -9.06
N ASP A 134 28.79 1.46 -9.59
CA ASP A 134 30.02 2.22 -9.54
C ASP A 134 30.18 3.07 -10.82
N GLY A 135 30.58 4.35 -10.67
CA GLY A 135 30.83 5.25 -11.79
C GLY A 135 29.61 6.06 -12.22
N ASP A 136 29.71 6.67 -13.42
CA ASP A 136 28.64 7.49 -13.99
C ASP A 136 27.53 6.61 -14.58
N TYR A 137 26.27 6.95 -14.26
CA TYR A 137 25.10 6.27 -14.80
C TYR A 137 24.05 7.28 -15.27
N LYS A 138 23.26 6.88 -16.27
CA LYS A 138 22.08 7.62 -16.73
C LYS A 138 20.82 6.87 -16.32
N LEU A 139 19.85 7.60 -15.79
CA LEU A 139 18.55 7.05 -15.42
C LEU A 139 17.56 7.20 -16.57
N HIS A 140 16.94 6.10 -16.96
CA HIS A 140 15.82 6.05 -17.87
C HIS A 140 14.59 5.54 -17.13
N PHE A 141 13.46 6.21 -17.30
CA PHE A 141 12.22 5.91 -16.57
C PHE A 141 11.19 5.32 -17.54
N HIS A 142 10.76 4.09 -17.29
CA HIS A 142 9.68 3.46 -18.04
C HIS A 142 8.36 3.68 -17.31
N LEU A 143 7.58 4.67 -17.75
CA LEU A 143 6.37 5.14 -17.08
C LEU A 143 5.17 5.05 -18.01
N ALA A 144 3.99 4.89 -17.43
CA ALA A 144 2.72 5.01 -18.11
C ALA A 144 1.85 6.08 -17.41
N PRO A 145 2.21 7.38 -17.51
CA PRO A 145 1.47 8.45 -16.83
C PRO A 145 0.01 8.44 -17.30
N PRO A 146 -0.99 8.41 -16.41
CA PRO A 146 -2.40 8.29 -16.79
C PRO A 146 -2.89 9.33 -17.80
N LEU A 147 -2.31 10.54 -17.76
CA LEU A 147 -2.68 11.65 -18.65
C LEU A 147 -1.97 11.59 -20.02
N LEU A 148 -0.87 10.85 -20.16
CA LEU A 148 -0.02 10.85 -21.36
C LEU A 148 0.13 9.46 -21.98
N ALA A 149 -0.20 8.40 -21.26
CA ALA A 149 0.02 7.04 -21.71
C ALA A 149 -0.96 6.64 -22.82
N LYS A 150 -0.42 6.04 -23.88
CA LYS A 150 -1.21 5.37 -24.92
C LYS A 150 -1.75 4.05 -24.36
N LYS A 151 -2.91 3.62 -24.87
CA LYS A 151 -3.49 2.31 -24.58
C LYS A 151 -3.23 1.35 -25.74
N ASP A 152 -2.99 0.09 -25.43
CA ASP A 152 -2.93 -0.98 -26.44
C ASP A 152 -4.35 -1.38 -26.88
N ALA A 153 -4.43 -2.35 -27.83
CA ALA A 153 -5.70 -2.86 -28.35
C ALA A 153 -6.57 -3.53 -27.27
N GLN A 154 -5.99 -3.89 -26.13
CA GLN A 154 -6.66 -4.47 -24.97
C GLN A 154 -6.98 -3.43 -23.88
N GLY A 155 -6.74 -2.13 -24.15
CA GLY A 155 -7.02 -1.04 -23.23
C GLY A 155 -5.96 -0.86 -22.13
N ARG A 156 -4.83 -1.59 -22.16
CA ARG A 156 -3.76 -1.49 -21.16
C ARG A 156 -2.85 -0.31 -21.48
N LEU A 157 -2.38 0.38 -20.45
CA LEU A 157 -1.45 1.50 -20.59
C LEU A 157 -0.08 1.01 -21.08
N ILE A 158 0.41 1.61 -22.18
CA ILE A 158 1.72 1.34 -22.75
C ILE A 158 2.75 2.18 -22.00
N LYS A 159 3.76 1.52 -21.41
CA LYS A 159 4.91 2.21 -20.80
C LYS A 159 5.72 2.92 -21.89
N GLN A 160 6.09 4.15 -21.60
CA GLN A 160 6.98 4.96 -22.45
C GLN A 160 8.28 5.23 -21.70
N GLU A 161 9.37 5.30 -22.45
CA GLU A 161 10.68 5.65 -21.91
C GLU A 161 10.83 7.16 -21.83
N PHE A 162 11.32 7.63 -20.69
CA PHE A 162 11.60 9.04 -20.41
C PHE A 162 13.04 9.19 -19.96
N GLY A 163 13.74 10.18 -20.50
CA GLY A 163 15.12 10.47 -20.16
C GLY A 163 15.28 11.13 -18.77
N PRO A 164 16.52 11.51 -18.42
CA PRO A 164 16.89 12.04 -17.08
C PRO A 164 16.15 13.31 -16.66
N TRP A 165 15.58 14.08 -17.58
CA TRP A 165 14.79 15.29 -17.30
C TRP A 165 13.57 15.02 -16.42
N VAL A 166 13.02 13.80 -16.47
CA VAL A 166 11.88 13.38 -15.63
C VAL A 166 12.23 13.44 -14.16
N PHE A 167 13.48 13.21 -13.79
CA PHE A 167 13.90 13.34 -12.40
C PHE A 167 13.69 14.76 -11.84
N THR A 168 13.92 15.79 -12.67
CA THR A 168 13.63 17.17 -12.31
C THR A 168 12.12 17.43 -12.20
N ALA A 169 11.33 16.87 -13.12
CA ALA A 169 9.87 16.94 -13.04
C ALA A 169 9.34 16.25 -11.77
N PHE A 170 9.89 15.11 -11.38
CA PHE A 170 9.54 14.43 -10.13
C PHE A 170 9.91 15.26 -8.90
N LYS A 171 11.08 15.91 -8.86
CA LYS A 171 11.42 16.82 -7.75
C LYS A 171 10.40 17.94 -7.58
N LEU A 172 9.88 18.46 -8.68
CA LEU A 172 8.85 19.48 -8.64
C LEU A 172 7.50 18.88 -8.19
N MET A 173 7.09 17.76 -8.77
CA MET A 173 5.83 17.08 -8.45
C MET A 173 5.77 16.65 -6.98
N ALA A 174 6.85 16.12 -6.42
CA ALA A 174 6.93 15.74 -5.02
C ALA A 174 6.64 16.90 -4.05
N LYS A 175 6.94 18.15 -4.45
CA LYS A 175 6.60 19.34 -3.65
C LYS A 175 5.10 19.65 -3.64
N PHE A 176 4.35 19.20 -4.64
CA PHE A 176 2.91 19.41 -4.74
C PHE A 176 2.05 18.31 -4.07
N LYS A 177 2.66 17.43 -3.29
CA LYS A 177 1.97 16.37 -2.56
C LYS A 177 0.80 16.85 -1.68
N PHE A 178 0.83 18.12 -1.25
CA PHE A 178 -0.23 18.72 -0.45
C PHE A 178 -1.53 18.98 -1.24
N LEU A 179 -1.49 18.95 -2.58
CA LEU A 179 -2.67 19.06 -3.44
C LEU A 179 -3.51 17.77 -3.45
N ARG A 180 -2.91 16.65 -3.04
CA ARG A 180 -3.54 15.32 -3.05
C ARG A 180 -4.94 15.33 -2.43
N GLY A 181 -5.93 14.91 -3.21
CA GLY A 181 -7.34 14.89 -2.80
C GLY A 181 -8.03 16.26 -2.73
N GLY A 182 -7.33 17.35 -3.05
CA GLY A 182 -7.89 18.69 -3.13
C GLY A 182 -8.47 19.03 -4.52
N MET A 183 -9.08 20.20 -4.64
CA MET A 183 -9.67 20.68 -5.91
C MET A 183 -8.63 20.89 -7.04
N LEU A 184 -7.37 21.13 -6.68
CA LEU A 184 -6.26 21.34 -7.62
C LEU A 184 -5.46 20.05 -7.89
N ASP A 185 -5.91 18.91 -7.38
CA ASP A 185 -5.30 17.61 -7.63
C ASP A 185 -5.67 17.08 -9.01
N ILE A 186 -4.85 17.40 -10.01
CA ILE A 186 -5.10 17.01 -11.42
C ILE A 186 -5.13 15.48 -11.62
N PHE A 187 -4.46 14.71 -10.78
CA PHE A 187 -4.45 13.24 -10.83
C PHE A 187 -5.64 12.64 -10.07
N GLY A 188 -6.13 13.34 -9.07
CA GLY A 188 -7.19 12.89 -8.17
C GLY A 188 -8.56 12.67 -8.83
N TYR A 189 -8.76 13.11 -10.06
CA TYR A 189 -10.03 12.96 -10.78
C TYR A 189 -10.19 11.64 -11.51
N THR A 190 -9.14 10.82 -11.59
CA THR A 190 -9.23 9.48 -12.19
C THR A 190 -10.10 8.56 -11.33
N GLU A 191 -10.80 7.61 -11.96
CA GLU A 191 -11.67 6.66 -11.25
C GLU A 191 -10.89 5.83 -10.22
N GLU A 192 -9.64 5.46 -10.56
CA GLU A 192 -8.76 4.75 -9.63
C GLU A 192 -8.51 5.56 -8.35
N ARG A 193 -8.20 6.85 -8.46
CA ARG A 193 -7.93 7.73 -7.30
C ARG A 193 -9.18 8.02 -6.49
N LYS A 194 -10.34 8.14 -7.16
CA LYS A 194 -11.64 8.26 -6.47
C LYS A 194 -11.94 6.99 -5.67
N SER A 195 -11.76 5.82 -6.28
CA SER A 195 -11.95 4.53 -5.62
C SER A 195 -11.03 4.36 -4.40
N GLU A 196 -9.75 4.74 -4.49
CA GLU A 196 -8.83 4.67 -3.36
C GLU A 196 -9.26 5.55 -2.20
N ARG A 197 -9.70 6.79 -2.47
CA ARG A 197 -10.22 7.67 -1.42
C ARG A 197 -11.55 7.17 -0.84
N GLN A 198 -12.41 6.58 -1.68
CA GLN A 198 -13.65 5.97 -1.23
C GLN A 198 -13.37 4.81 -0.24
N LEU A 199 -12.40 3.94 -0.55
CA LEU A 199 -12.01 2.84 0.34
C LEU A 199 -11.57 3.30 1.72
N ILE A 200 -10.89 4.46 1.82
CA ILE A 200 -10.51 5.04 3.11
C ILE A 200 -11.77 5.41 3.92
N GLY A 201 -12.73 6.11 3.29
CA GLY A 201 -13.98 6.52 3.94
C GLY A 201 -14.88 5.34 4.32
N ASP A 202 -15.00 4.35 3.43
CA ASP A 202 -15.74 3.11 3.69
C ASP A 202 -15.16 2.38 4.90
N TYR A 203 -13.83 2.28 4.98
CA TYR A 203 -13.15 1.62 6.08
C TYR A 203 -13.40 2.32 7.42
N GLU A 204 -13.32 3.65 7.46
CA GLU A 204 -13.66 4.43 8.68
C GLU A 204 -15.10 4.22 9.10
N THR A 205 -16.01 4.18 8.14
CA THR A 205 -17.45 3.94 8.39
C THR A 205 -17.68 2.53 8.94
N THR A 206 -17.08 1.53 8.33
CA THR A 206 -17.14 0.13 8.79
C THR A 206 -16.63 0.01 10.22
N LEU A 207 -15.45 0.55 10.52
CA LEU A 207 -14.91 0.53 11.89
C LEU A 207 -15.80 1.26 12.88
N GLY A 208 -16.37 2.40 12.48
CA GLY A 208 -17.34 3.13 13.33
C GLY A 208 -18.54 2.26 13.74
N GLY A 209 -19.05 1.46 12.80
CA GLY A 209 -20.13 0.49 13.07
C GLY A 209 -19.68 -0.64 14.00
N LEU A 210 -18.51 -1.23 13.77
CA LEU A 210 -17.97 -2.31 14.60
C LEU A 210 -17.78 -1.87 16.06
N LEU A 211 -17.21 -0.69 16.27
CA LEU A 211 -16.94 -0.17 17.62
C LEU A 211 -18.22 0.06 18.45
N GLY A 212 -19.37 0.28 17.81
CA GLY A 212 -20.64 0.47 18.49
C GLY A 212 -21.12 -0.75 19.27
N SER A 213 -20.81 -1.96 18.80
CA SER A 213 -21.24 -3.24 19.38
C SER A 213 -20.09 -4.21 19.66
N LEU A 214 -18.85 -3.70 19.74
CA LEU A 214 -17.66 -4.50 20.04
C LEU A 214 -17.73 -5.08 21.46
N ASP A 215 -17.42 -6.39 21.57
CA ASP A 215 -17.19 -7.09 22.82
C ASP A 215 -16.07 -8.15 22.68
N ALA A 216 -15.73 -8.84 23.77
CA ALA A 216 -14.67 -9.85 23.76
C ALA A 216 -15.00 -11.05 22.86
N ASN A 217 -16.29 -11.40 22.65
CA ASN A 217 -16.68 -12.57 21.87
C ASN A 217 -16.62 -12.28 20.37
N ASN A 218 -16.94 -11.05 19.94
CA ASN A 218 -16.96 -10.67 18.54
C ASN A 218 -15.65 -10.01 18.07
N LEU A 219 -14.69 -9.75 18.98
CA LEU A 219 -13.39 -9.17 18.68
C LEU A 219 -12.63 -9.88 17.54
N PRO A 220 -12.54 -11.25 17.50
CA PRO A 220 -11.86 -11.93 16.40
C PRO A 220 -12.49 -11.63 15.04
N LEU A 221 -13.81 -11.56 14.98
CA LEU A 221 -14.53 -11.21 13.75
C LEU A 221 -14.30 -9.75 13.35
N ALA A 222 -14.27 -8.82 14.34
CA ALA A 222 -13.91 -7.42 14.08
C ALA A 222 -12.51 -7.27 13.49
N ALA A 223 -11.53 -8.00 14.05
CA ALA A 223 -10.16 -8.00 13.55
C ALA A 223 -10.06 -8.61 12.13
N GLU A 224 -10.85 -9.65 11.83
CA GLU A 224 -10.92 -10.23 10.49
C GLU A 224 -11.52 -9.22 9.50
N ILE A 225 -12.60 -8.53 9.84
CA ILE A 225 -13.20 -7.48 9.00
C ILE A 225 -12.19 -6.34 8.78
N ALA A 226 -11.52 -5.89 9.83
CA ALA A 226 -10.49 -4.85 9.74
C ALA A 226 -9.29 -5.26 8.88
N SER A 227 -9.06 -6.55 8.69
CA SER A 227 -7.97 -7.09 7.89
C SER A 227 -8.30 -7.26 6.40
N ILE A 228 -9.55 -7.03 5.98
CA ILE A 228 -9.98 -7.19 4.58
C ILE A 228 -9.08 -6.46 3.57
N PRO A 229 -8.59 -5.22 3.83
CA PRO A 229 -7.71 -4.54 2.87
C PRO A 229 -6.40 -5.28 2.57
N GLU A 230 -6.01 -6.28 3.37
CA GLU A 230 -4.87 -7.15 3.05
C GLU A 230 -5.00 -7.78 1.67
N HIS A 231 -6.21 -8.16 1.29
CA HIS A 231 -6.50 -8.86 0.04
C HIS A 231 -6.57 -7.94 -1.18
N ILE A 232 -6.57 -6.61 -0.99
CA ILE A 232 -6.57 -5.65 -2.10
C ILE A 232 -5.12 -5.45 -2.55
N ARG A 233 -4.71 -6.13 -3.64
CA ARG A 233 -3.32 -6.15 -4.13
C ARG A 233 -3.27 -5.88 -5.63
N GLY A 234 -2.09 -5.45 -6.12
CA GLY A 234 -1.83 -5.20 -7.54
C GLY A 234 -2.24 -3.81 -8.01
N TYR A 235 -2.29 -3.64 -9.34
CA TYR A 235 -2.58 -2.39 -10.02
C TYR A 235 -3.57 -2.63 -11.17
N GLY A 236 -4.31 -1.56 -11.56
CA GLY A 236 -5.26 -1.63 -12.67
C GLY A 236 -6.27 -2.77 -12.50
N HIS A 237 -6.52 -3.52 -13.57
CA HIS A 237 -7.50 -4.62 -13.59
C HIS A 237 -7.24 -5.73 -12.57
N VAL A 238 -5.97 -5.98 -12.20
CA VAL A 238 -5.63 -6.98 -11.15
C VAL A 238 -6.13 -6.48 -9.80
N LYS A 239 -5.90 -5.20 -9.48
CA LYS A 239 -6.41 -4.58 -8.25
C LYS A 239 -7.93 -4.57 -8.20
N GLU A 240 -8.60 -4.30 -9.33
CA GLU A 240 -10.06 -4.33 -9.43
C GLU A 240 -10.63 -5.72 -9.15
N ALA A 241 -10.03 -6.78 -9.70
CA ALA A 241 -10.44 -8.15 -9.42
C ALA A 241 -10.29 -8.51 -7.93
N HIS A 242 -9.15 -8.16 -7.33
CA HIS A 242 -8.92 -8.37 -5.89
C HIS A 242 -9.87 -7.53 -5.03
N LEU A 243 -10.15 -6.29 -5.42
CA LEU A 243 -11.11 -5.42 -4.73
C LEU A 243 -12.51 -6.02 -4.74
N HIS A 244 -12.97 -6.54 -5.87
CA HIS A 244 -14.27 -7.19 -5.98
C HIS A 244 -14.37 -8.39 -5.02
N THR A 245 -13.35 -9.24 -5.00
CA THR A 245 -13.29 -10.41 -4.10
C THR A 245 -13.24 -9.98 -2.63
N ALA A 246 -12.43 -8.96 -2.30
CA ALA A 246 -12.32 -8.43 -0.94
C ALA A 246 -13.65 -7.85 -0.45
N LYS A 247 -14.36 -7.09 -1.29
CA LYS A 247 -15.68 -6.52 -0.96
C LYS A 247 -16.75 -7.59 -0.77
N ALA A 248 -16.74 -8.67 -1.57
CA ALA A 248 -17.64 -9.80 -1.37
C ALA A 248 -17.38 -10.50 0.00
N ARG A 249 -16.10 -10.69 0.36
CA ARG A 249 -15.72 -11.24 1.67
C ARG A 249 -16.13 -10.29 2.82
N GLU A 250 -15.86 -9.00 2.68
CA GLU A 250 -16.28 -7.98 3.66
C GLU A 250 -17.79 -8.05 3.93
N ALA A 251 -18.60 -8.09 2.86
CA ALA A 251 -20.05 -8.19 2.96
C ALA A 251 -20.51 -9.48 3.70
N ALA A 252 -19.88 -10.62 3.42
CA ALA A 252 -20.18 -11.88 4.10
C ALA A 252 -19.82 -11.82 5.60
N LEU A 253 -18.70 -11.20 5.97
CA LEU A 253 -18.31 -11.04 7.38
C LEU A 253 -19.19 -10.04 8.10
N LEU A 254 -19.57 -8.94 7.45
CA LEU A 254 -20.53 -7.97 8.01
C LEU A 254 -21.94 -8.57 8.19
N ALA A 255 -22.37 -9.48 7.31
CA ALA A 255 -23.62 -10.24 7.52
C ALA A 255 -23.55 -11.10 8.78
N LYS A 256 -22.43 -11.77 9.03
CA LYS A 256 -22.19 -12.53 10.28
C LYS A 256 -22.15 -11.62 11.50
N TRP A 257 -21.53 -10.44 11.38
CA TRP A 257 -21.49 -9.44 12.45
C TRP A 257 -22.90 -8.99 12.86
N ASN A 258 -23.76 -8.74 11.89
CA ASN A 258 -25.11 -8.28 12.11
C ASN A 258 -26.07 -9.40 12.55
N ASN A 259 -25.74 -10.68 12.29
CA ASN A 259 -26.55 -11.85 12.64
C ASN A 259 -25.75 -12.88 13.47
N PRO A 260 -25.36 -12.56 14.70
CA PRO A 260 -24.50 -13.42 15.52
C PRO A 260 -25.12 -14.79 15.89
N ARG A 261 -26.44 -15.00 15.69
CA ARG A 261 -27.12 -16.27 15.99
C ARG A 261 -26.81 -17.39 14.99
N GLU A 262 -26.20 -17.10 13.85
CA GLU A 262 -25.81 -18.07 12.83
C GLU A 262 -24.36 -18.61 13.00
N ILE A 263 -23.65 -18.20 14.06
CA ILE A 263 -22.33 -18.73 14.36
C ILE A 263 -22.51 -20.09 15.03
N PRO A 264 -22.17 -21.23 14.39
CA PRO A 264 -22.15 -22.51 15.11
C PRO A 264 -21.14 -22.40 16.24
N LEU A 265 -21.59 -22.60 17.48
CA LEU A 265 -20.69 -22.79 18.62
C LEU A 265 -19.80 -23.99 18.28
N VAL A 266 -18.55 -23.77 17.88
CA VAL A 266 -17.55 -24.83 17.83
C VAL A 266 -17.34 -25.22 19.29
N GLN A 267 -17.96 -26.30 19.69
CA GLN A 267 -17.72 -26.91 20.99
C GLN A 267 -16.24 -27.27 21.04
N ALA A 268 -15.52 -26.63 21.98
CA ALA A 268 -14.19 -27.06 22.33
C ALA A 268 -14.27 -28.49 22.84
N ALA A 269 -13.69 -29.42 22.09
CA ALA A 269 -13.46 -30.80 22.50
C ALA A 269 -12.10 -30.89 23.21
#